data_2a5275e1137b3ca67f3b2e700abc48da
#
_entry.id   2a5275e1137b3ca67f3b2e700abc48da
#
_cell.length_a   1.000
_cell.length_b   1.000
_cell.length_c   1.000
_cell.angle_alpha   90.00
_cell.angle_beta   90.00
_cell.angle_gamma   90.00
#
_symmetry.space_group_name_H-M   'P 1'
#
loop_
_entity.id
_entity.type
_entity.pdbx_description
1 polymer ?
#
loop_
_entity_poly.entity_id
_entity_poly.type
_entity_poly.pdbx_seq_one_letter_code
_entity_poly.pdbx_strand_id
1 'polypeptide(L)' 'MKTTQYFKAMRVRADRAIIQDEWIQRVIDHPAKERIQKDGRIRRWAPIAEMGNRYLRVILLPDGQTVHNAFFDRSFTL' A
#
# COMPACT_ATOMS: atom_id res chain seq x y z
N MET A 1 5.73 -10.80 -5.83
CA MET A 1 4.92 -9.56 -5.86
C MET A 1 5.36 -8.71 -7.03
N LYS A 2 4.42 -8.35 -7.88
CA LYS A 2 4.70 -7.46 -9.03
C LYS A 2 4.79 -6.01 -8.55
N THR A 3 5.76 -5.26 -9.05
CA THR A 3 5.96 -3.87 -8.65
C THR A 3 6.34 -3.03 -9.87
N THR A 4 6.01 -1.73 -9.83
CA THR A 4 6.46 -0.80 -10.86
C THR A 4 7.88 -0.31 -10.56
N GLN A 5 8.54 0.27 -11.58
CA GLN A 5 9.83 0.92 -11.37
C GLN A 5 9.69 2.10 -10.40
N TYR A 6 8.57 2.81 -10.47
CA TYR A 6 8.30 3.90 -9.54
C TYR A 6 8.32 3.40 -8.08
N PHE A 7 7.64 2.28 -7.81
CA PHE A 7 7.63 1.70 -6.47
C PHE A 7 9.04 1.33 -6.01
N LYS A 8 9.83 0.72 -6.90
CA LYS A 8 11.22 0.35 -6.57
C LYS A 8 12.04 1.58 -6.22
N ALA A 9 11.88 2.67 -6.98
CA ALA A 9 12.60 3.91 -6.72
C ALA A 9 12.17 4.55 -5.39
N MET A 10 10.87 4.55 -5.11
CA MET A 10 10.34 5.12 -3.87
C MET A 10 10.78 4.34 -2.64
N ARG A 11 11.05 3.05 -2.79
CA ARG A 11 11.35 2.16 -1.68
C ARG A 11 12.69 2.44 -1.01
N VAL A 12 13.58 3.19 -1.69
CA VAL A 12 14.86 3.58 -1.09
C VAL A 12 14.72 4.73 -0.10
N ARG A 13 13.58 5.41 -0.07
CA ARG A 13 13.34 6.47 0.90
C ARG A 13 13.23 5.88 2.30
N ALA A 14 13.78 6.60 3.30
CA ALA A 14 13.83 6.10 4.67
C ALA A 14 12.44 5.76 5.23
N ASP A 15 11.43 6.59 4.93
CA ASP A 15 10.06 6.39 5.41
C ASP A 15 9.35 5.22 4.73
N ARG A 16 9.86 4.76 3.58
CA ARG A 16 9.29 3.65 2.82
C ARG A 16 10.06 2.35 3.01
N ALA A 17 11.36 2.45 3.28
CA ALA A 17 12.23 1.28 3.41
C ALA A 17 11.83 0.38 4.59
N ILE A 18 11.20 0.94 5.60
CA ILE A 18 10.75 0.18 6.78
C ILE A 18 9.51 -0.68 6.50
N ILE A 19 8.82 -0.44 5.38
CA ILE A 19 7.59 -1.16 5.05
C ILE A 19 7.95 -2.53 4.49
N GLN A 20 7.53 -3.59 5.19
CA GLN A 20 7.85 -4.95 4.81
C GLN A 20 6.91 -5.46 3.72
N ASP A 21 7.42 -6.31 2.83
CA ASP A 21 6.63 -6.91 1.76
C ASP A 21 5.42 -7.66 2.29
N GLU A 22 5.58 -8.37 3.41
CA GLU A 22 4.46 -9.14 3.99
C GLU A 22 3.32 -8.24 4.45
N TRP A 23 3.61 -7.02 4.89
CA TRP A 23 2.57 -6.06 5.25
C TRP A 23 1.81 -5.60 4.02
N ILE A 24 2.53 -5.32 2.94
CA ILE A 24 1.92 -4.92 1.67
C ILE A 24 0.99 -6.03 1.17
N GLN A 25 1.48 -7.26 1.19
CA GLN A 25 0.68 -8.40 0.75
C GLN A 25 -0.57 -8.58 1.62
N ARG A 26 -0.44 -8.36 2.93
CA ARG A 26 -1.57 -8.45 3.86
C ARG A 26 -2.65 -7.42 3.50
N VAL A 27 -2.25 -6.20 3.17
CA VAL A 27 -3.20 -5.15 2.76
C VAL A 27 -3.88 -5.53 1.45
N ILE A 28 -3.13 -6.10 0.50
CA ILE A 28 -3.68 -6.53 -0.79
C ILE A 28 -4.74 -7.62 -0.57
N ASP A 29 -4.44 -8.60 0.28
CA ASP A 29 -5.29 -9.77 0.46
C ASP A 29 -6.48 -9.52 1.39
N HIS A 30 -6.29 -8.67 2.41
CA HIS A 30 -7.29 -8.45 3.45
C HIS A 30 -7.46 -6.96 3.77
N PRO A 31 -7.90 -6.15 2.80
CA PRO A 31 -8.06 -4.73 3.04
C PRO A 31 -9.23 -4.44 3.98
N ALA A 32 -9.07 -3.45 4.85
CA ALA A 32 -10.16 -2.92 5.63
C ALA A 32 -11.01 -1.95 4.81
N LYS A 33 -10.42 -1.34 3.79
CA LYS A 33 -11.10 -0.41 2.89
C LYS A 33 -10.45 -0.44 1.52
N GLU A 34 -11.26 -0.26 0.48
CA GLU A 34 -10.81 -0.17 -0.90
C GLU A 34 -11.49 1.00 -1.59
N ARG A 35 -10.76 1.70 -2.46
CA ARG A 35 -11.31 2.76 -3.30
C ARG A 35 -10.61 2.72 -4.65
N ILE A 36 -11.41 2.83 -5.73
CA ILE A 36 -10.88 2.89 -7.08
C ILE A 36 -10.79 4.35 -7.52
N GLN A 37 -9.60 4.77 -7.99
CA GLN A 37 -9.36 6.12 -8.47
C GLN A 37 -9.92 6.29 -9.89
N LYS A 38 -10.05 7.55 -10.33
CA LYS A 38 -10.55 7.85 -11.67
C LYS A 38 -9.69 7.22 -12.76
N ASP A 39 -8.39 7.12 -12.54
CA ASP A 39 -7.47 6.54 -13.53
C ASP A 39 -7.43 5.00 -13.48
N GLY A 40 -8.27 4.38 -12.65
CA GLY A 40 -8.35 2.94 -12.51
C GLY A 40 -7.41 2.34 -11.48
N ARG A 41 -6.50 3.11 -10.90
CA ARG A 41 -5.65 2.61 -9.82
C ARG A 41 -6.50 2.29 -8.59
N ILE A 42 -6.05 1.31 -7.82
CA ILE A 42 -6.81 0.81 -6.68
C ILE A 42 -6.06 1.17 -5.41
N ARG A 43 -6.74 1.84 -4.48
CA ARG A 43 -6.21 2.11 -3.14
C ARG A 43 -6.80 1.09 -2.18
N ARG A 44 -5.94 0.46 -1.39
CA ARG A 44 -6.36 -0.42 -0.31
C ARG A 44 -5.67 -0.02 0.97
N TRP A 45 -6.39 -0.09 2.09
CA TRP A 45 -5.87 0.26 3.41
C TRP A 45 -6.14 -0.88 4.37
N ALA A 46 -5.20 -1.13 5.27
CA ALA A 46 -5.41 -2.00 6.42
C ALA A 46 -4.48 -1.58 7.56
N PRO A 47 -4.87 -1.82 8.81
CA PRO A 47 -4.01 -1.51 9.94
C PRO A 47 -2.88 -2.53 10.04
N ILE A 48 -1.70 -2.06 10.42
CA ILE A 48 -0.53 -2.91 10.64
C ILE A 48 -0.25 -2.94 12.15
N ALA A 49 -0.58 -4.06 12.78
CA ALA A 49 -0.45 -4.20 14.23
C ALA A 49 0.98 -3.95 14.71
N GLU A 50 1.97 -4.41 13.94
CA GLU A 50 3.38 -4.24 14.25
C GLU A 50 3.81 -2.77 14.31
N MET A 51 3.01 -1.89 13.74
CA MET A 51 3.27 -0.44 13.71
C MET A 51 2.20 0.33 14.47
N GLY A 52 1.70 -0.24 15.56
CA GLY A 52 0.71 0.42 16.41
C GLY A 52 -0.62 0.65 15.72
N ASN A 53 -1.01 -0.25 14.83
CA ASN A 53 -2.26 -0.18 14.05
C ASN A 53 -2.35 1.04 13.14
N ARG A 54 -1.21 1.58 12.71
CA ARG A 54 -1.21 2.62 11.69
C ARG A 54 -1.70 2.01 10.38
N TYR A 55 -2.46 2.80 9.62
CA TYR A 55 -3.02 2.32 8.36
C TYR A 55 -2.00 2.42 7.23
N LEU A 56 -1.72 1.28 6.61
CA LEU A 56 -0.88 1.21 5.42
C LEU A 56 -1.76 1.34 4.19
N ARG A 57 -1.47 2.35 3.35
CA ARG A 57 -2.11 2.50 2.06
C ARG A 57 -1.24 1.82 1.01
N VAL A 58 -1.86 0.93 0.24
CA VAL A 58 -1.20 0.30 -0.91
C VAL A 58 -1.96 0.73 -2.17
N ILE A 59 -1.23 1.23 -3.16
CA ILE A 59 -1.81 1.63 -4.44
C ILE A 59 -1.39 0.61 -5.49
N LEU A 60 -2.39 0.00 -6.10
CA LEU A 60 -2.21 -1.00 -7.16
C LEU A 60 -2.56 -0.42 -8.50
N LEU A 61 -1.95 -0.94 -9.56
CA LEU A 61 -2.38 -0.66 -10.92
C LEU A 61 -3.75 -1.31 -11.15
N PRO A 62 -4.44 -0.97 -12.25
CA PRO A 62 -5.78 -1.50 -12.53
C PRO A 62 -5.86 -3.03 -12.60
N ASP A 63 -4.72 -3.72 -12.78
CA ASP A 63 -4.70 -5.20 -12.76
C ASP A 63 -4.97 -5.78 -11.37
N GLY A 64 -5.00 -4.94 -10.33
CA GLY A 64 -5.26 -5.39 -8.97
C GLY A 64 -4.11 -6.18 -8.34
N GLN A 65 -2.94 -6.21 -8.96
CA GLN A 65 -1.81 -7.03 -8.52
C GLN A 65 -0.50 -6.26 -8.43
N THR A 66 -0.26 -5.35 -9.38
CA THR A 66 1.02 -4.64 -9.46
C THR A 66 1.05 -3.49 -8.48
N VAL A 67 1.98 -3.54 -7.52
CA VAL A 67 2.13 -2.49 -6.52
C VAL A 67 2.83 -1.29 -7.14
N HIS A 68 2.18 -0.13 -7.06
CA HIS A 68 2.71 1.13 -7.57
C HIS A 68 3.24 2.02 -6.46
N ASN A 69 2.65 1.98 -5.28
CA ASN A 69 3.10 2.76 -4.13
C ASN A 69 2.58 2.14 -2.85
N ALA A 70 3.26 2.43 -1.73
CA ALA A 70 2.84 2.00 -0.41
C ALA A 70 3.41 2.95 0.63
N PHE A 71 2.57 3.43 1.55
CA PHE A 71 3.01 4.33 2.61
C PHE A 71 1.98 4.35 3.73
N PHE A 72 2.42 4.72 4.94
CA PHE A 72 1.50 4.88 6.06
C PHE A 72 0.72 6.18 5.87
N ASP A 73 -0.60 6.09 5.94
CA ASP A 73 -1.52 7.19 5.63
C ASP A 73 -2.11 7.76 6.91
N ARG A 74 -1.56 8.88 7.35
CA ARG A 74 -1.99 9.54 8.61
C ARG A 74 -3.38 10.16 8.49
N SER A 75 -3.81 10.48 7.29
CA SER A 75 -5.10 11.14 7.08
C SER A 75 -6.27 10.17 6.97
N PHE A 76 -5.97 8.87 6.90
CA PHE A 76 -7.02 7.88 6.70
C PHE A 76 -7.74 7.55 8.00
N THR A 77 -9.09 7.53 7.93
CA THR A 77 -9.95 6.99 8.98
C THR A 77 -11.01 6.12 8.34
N LEU A 78 -11.37 5.06 9.04
CA LEU A 78 -12.47 4.19 8.56
C LEU A 78 -13.81 4.89 8.62
#